data_94b8ac2cc080b91319ccfc9ad3d4c6ed
#
_entry.id   94b8ac2cc080b91319ccfc9ad3d4c6ed
#
_cell.length_a   1.000
_cell.length_b   1.000
_cell.length_c   1.000
_cell.angle_alpha   90.00
_cell.angle_beta   90.00
_cell.angle_gamma   90.00
#
_symmetry.space_group_name_H-M   'P 1'
#
loop_
_entity.id
_entity.type
_entity.pdbx_description
1 polymer ?
#
loop_
_entity_poly.entity_id
_entity_poly.type
_entity_poly.pdbx_seq_one_letter_code
_entity_poly.pdbx_strand_id
1 'polypeptide(L)'
;MNLEKINKLIKAEYAFFLQQKKGWSLTAGPQDLELVAHALRVLLHARTTPDFLADYLALVDCQGKDGGWSPFSADRESTVWVSAFCGLMLIRGNRLLHHERLTRSVRKAIDYFLDAQQSDGRWVDPRWADLDTTSHPVSFFNVVMALDEPHRRHDVLQAWERGARFILDRQSADGGWYDNDFHPSGVEITAHLIQDALVADLVIDHCLSGVRESCAKGAVKLYEWQAADGSWDEENVDHTMDCTRSLMVVTRILGDERGEDIIVRGLHWIIANKNLQGWGDFPGMETNLERTCDGLDTLLKYKAYRSIDPRDVVKLWGYIP
;
A
#
# COMPACT_ATOMS: atom_id res chain seq x y z
N MET A 1 10.12 -21.03 -5.49
CA MET A 1 10.51 -20.96 -4.05
C MET A 1 9.62 -21.87 -3.21
N ASN A 2 10.16 -22.52 -2.15
CA ASN A 2 9.40 -23.46 -1.31
C ASN A 2 8.58 -22.69 -0.25
N LEU A 3 7.25 -22.91 -0.22
CA LEU A 3 6.32 -22.25 0.74
C LEU A 3 6.62 -22.60 2.21
N GLU A 4 7.17 -23.78 2.51
CA GLU A 4 7.55 -24.12 3.87
C GLU A 4 8.67 -23.21 4.40
N LYS A 5 9.66 -22.92 3.53
CA LYS A 5 10.76 -21.99 3.86
C LYS A 5 10.24 -20.58 4.09
N ILE A 6 9.29 -20.13 3.23
CA ILE A 6 8.62 -18.81 3.39
C ILE A 6 7.85 -18.75 4.70
N ASN A 7 7.08 -19.78 5.04
CA ASN A 7 6.32 -19.81 6.30
C ASN A 7 7.24 -19.76 7.54
N LYS A 8 8.39 -20.43 7.52
CA LYS A 8 9.37 -20.35 8.61
C LYS A 8 9.93 -18.95 8.74
N LEU A 9 10.23 -18.29 7.62
CA LEU A 9 10.74 -16.92 7.60
C LEU A 9 9.68 -15.93 8.12
N ILE A 10 8.45 -16.00 7.62
CA ILE A 10 7.33 -15.18 8.13
C ILE A 10 7.20 -15.32 9.64
N LYS A 11 7.23 -16.55 10.17
CA LYS A 11 7.09 -16.78 11.61
C LYS A 11 8.22 -16.11 12.42
N ALA A 12 9.45 -16.18 11.94
CA ALA A 12 10.60 -15.59 12.62
C ALA A 12 10.54 -14.06 12.60
N GLU A 13 10.28 -13.46 11.42
CA GLU A 13 10.22 -12.01 11.27
C GLU A 13 8.99 -11.41 11.96
N TYR A 14 7.85 -12.11 11.96
CA TYR A 14 6.67 -11.67 12.69
C TYR A 14 6.90 -11.67 14.21
N ALA A 15 7.62 -12.66 14.73
CA ALA A 15 8.00 -12.67 16.15
C ALA A 15 8.93 -11.50 16.49
N PHE A 16 9.90 -11.18 15.62
CA PHE A 16 10.75 -10.00 15.76
C PHE A 16 9.94 -8.70 15.72
N PHE A 17 9.07 -8.54 14.72
CA PHE A 17 8.18 -7.38 14.59
C PHE A 17 7.35 -7.14 15.87
N LEU A 18 6.78 -8.18 16.46
CA LEU A 18 6.01 -8.05 17.69
C LEU A 18 6.87 -7.62 18.90
N GLN A 19 8.15 -8.01 18.93
CA GLN A 19 9.08 -7.54 19.97
C GLN A 19 9.36 -6.04 19.85
N GLN A 20 9.24 -5.46 18.63
CA GLN A 20 9.42 -4.03 18.36
C GLN A 20 8.17 -3.18 18.65
N LYS A 21 7.15 -3.73 19.33
CA LYS A 21 5.87 -3.05 19.60
C LYS A 21 6.00 -1.63 20.13
N LYS A 22 7.02 -1.34 20.94
CA LYS A 22 7.29 0.01 21.47
C LYS A 22 7.63 1.03 20.38
N GLY A 23 8.09 0.61 19.22
CA GLY A 23 8.47 1.48 18.11
C GLY A 23 7.33 1.80 17.14
N TRP A 24 6.18 1.11 17.23
CA TRP A 24 5.07 1.34 16.30
C TRP A 24 3.68 1.43 16.97
N SER A 25 3.52 0.98 18.21
CA SER A 25 2.23 0.96 18.87
C SER A 25 1.91 2.28 19.55
N LEU A 26 0.80 2.91 19.19
CA LEU A 26 0.29 4.13 19.83
C LEU A 26 -0.06 3.92 21.31
N THR A 27 -0.33 2.69 21.73
CA THR A 27 -0.56 2.37 23.16
C THR A 27 0.73 2.43 23.97
N ALA A 28 1.90 2.46 23.32
CA ALA A 28 3.21 2.56 23.97
C ALA A 28 3.74 4.02 24.02
N GLY A 29 3.11 4.96 23.32
CA GLY A 29 3.52 6.37 23.29
C GLY A 29 3.30 7.04 21.92
N PRO A 30 3.71 8.31 21.80
CA PRO A 30 3.64 9.01 20.51
C PRO A 30 4.49 8.31 19.43
N GLN A 31 3.96 8.22 18.23
CA GLN A 31 4.58 7.52 17.10
C GLN A 31 4.41 8.31 15.80
N ASP A 32 5.24 7.99 14.83
CA ASP A 32 5.02 8.27 13.42
C ASP A 32 3.81 7.49 12.93
N LEU A 33 2.80 8.18 12.37
CA LEU A 33 1.54 7.54 12.00
C LEU A 33 1.62 6.76 10.70
N GLU A 34 2.56 7.06 9.83
CA GLU A 34 2.85 6.27 8.64
C GLU A 34 3.40 4.91 9.05
N LEU A 35 4.40 4.89 9.93
CA LEU A 35 4.95 3.65 10.49
C LEU A 35 3.87 2.82 11.23
N VAL A 36 2.99 3.48 11.98
CA VAL A 36 1.84 2.81 12.62
C VAL A 36 0.97 2.13 11.56
N ALA A 37 0.67 2.81 10.46
CA ALA A 37 -0.13 2.24 9.38
C ALA A 37 0.56 1.03 8.72
N HIS A 38 1.88 1.09 8.47
CA HIS A 38 2.66 -0.06 7.99
C HIS A 38 2.57 -1.25 8.96
N ALA A 39 2.69 -1.00 10.27
CA ALA A 39 2.55 -2.04 11.27
C ALA A 39 1.13 -2.66 11.30
N LEU A 40 0.09 -1.83 11.25
CA LEU A 40 -1.30 -2.30 11.18
C LEU A 40 -1.58 -3.11 9.90
N ARG A 41 -0.93 -2.78 8.78
CA ARG A 41 -0.99 -3.57 7.53
C ARG A 41 -0.41 -4.97 7.72
N VAL A 42 0.71 -5.10 8.42
CA VAL A 42 1.28 -6.40 8.78
C VAL A 42 0.30 -7.22 9.62
N LEU A 43 -0.29 -6.61 10.65
CA LEU A 43 -1.28 -7.29 11.52
C LEU A 43 -2.52 -7.73 10.74
N LEU A 44 -2.96 -6.92 9.78
CA LEU A 44 -4.09 -7.23 8.90
C LEU A 44 -3.79 -8.47 8.05
N HIS A 45 -2.66 -8.47 7.35
CA HIS A 45 -2.28 -9.58 6.47
C HIS A 45 -1.87 -10.85 7.24
N ALA A 46 -1.38 -10.71 8.47
CA ALA A 46 -1.15 -11.83 9.39
C ALA A 46 -2.45 -12.35 10.03
N ARG A 47 -3.58 -11.66 9.85
CA ARG A 47 -4.91 -11.98 10.43
C ARG A 47 -4.94 -11.94 11.95
N THR A 48 -4.18 -11.05 12.56
CA THR A 48 -4.11 -10.86 14.02
C THR A 48 -4.76 -9.55 14.48
N THR A 49 -5.42 -8.81 13.59
CA THR A 49 -6.08 -7.52 13.85
C THR A 49 -6.95 -7.51 15.13
N PRO A 50 -7.77 -8.53 15.45
CA PRO A 50 -8.60 -8.50 16.66
C PRO A 50 -7.82 -8.35 17.96
N ASP A 51 -6.59 -8.84 18.01
CA ASP A 51 -5.72 -8.77 19.19
C ASP A 51 -5.16 -7.35 19.44
N PHE A 52 -5.35 -6.45 18.46
CA PHE A 52 -4.79 -5.09 18.45
C PHE A 52 -5.86 -3.98 18.38
N LEU A 53 -7.10 -4.26 18.80
CA LEU A 53 -8.17 -3.26 18.81
C LEU A 53 -7.76 -1.95 19.49
N ALA A 54 -6.99 -2.00 20.56
CA ALA A 54 -6.53 -0.81 21.29
C ALA A 54 -5.65 0.10 20.42
N ASP A 55 -4.80 -0.46 19.54
CA ASP A 55 -3.96 0.31 18.62
C ASP A 55 -4.80 0.98 17.53
N TYR A 56 -5.83 0.31 17.01
CA TYR A 56 -6.81 0.90 16.08
C TYR A 56 -7.60 2.04 16.73
N LEU A 57 -8.02 1.88 17.98
CA LEU A 57 -8.73 2.94 18.70
C LEU A 57 -7.83 4.14 19.02
N ALA A 58 -6.56 3.89 19.34
CA ALA A 58 -5.58 4.94 19.54
C ALA A 58 -5.31 5.73 18.24
N LEU A 59 -5.31 5.05 17.06
CA LEU A 59 -5.23 5.73 15.77
C LEU A 59 -6.45 6.62 15.50
N VAL A 60 -7.66 6.19 15.91
CA VAL A 60 -8.86 7.05 15.87
C VAL A 60 -8.71 8.29 16.76
N ASP A 61 -8.08 8.15 17.93
CA ASP A 61 -7.86 9.27 18.86
C ASP A 61 -6.83 10.30 18.34
N CYS A 62 -5.98 9.92 17.39
CA CYS A 62 -5.05 10.82 16.68
C CYS A 62 -5.69 11.57 15.51
N GLN A 63 -6.95 11.25 15.12
CA GLN A 63 -7.61 11.90 13.98
C GLN A 63 -7.89 13.38 14.26
N GLY A 64 -7.49 14.25 13.34
CA GLY A 64 -7.75 15.68 13.38
C GLY A 64 -9.24 16.01 13.32
N LYS A 65 -9.57 17.26 13.65
CA LYS A 65 -10.96 17.76 13.59
C LYS A 65 -11.48 17.85 12.16
N ASP A 66 -10.56 18.04 11.21
CA ASP A 66 -10.80 18.05 9.76
C ASP A 66 -11.05 16.64 9.19
N GLY A 67 -10.78 15.59 9.94
CA GLY A 67 -10.95 14.19 9.52
C GLY A 67 -9.71 13.52 8.99
N GLY A 68 -8.59 14.24 8.85
CA GLY A 68 -7.28 13.69 8.44
C GLY A 68 -6.39 13.31 9.62
N TRP A 69 -5.15 12.98 9.32
CA TRP A 69 -4.08 12.67 10.29
C TRP A 69 -2.81 13.44 9.96
N SER A 70 -2.12 13.86 11.00
CA SER A 70 -0.78 14.45 10.91
C SER A 70 0.30 13.36 10.82
N PRO A 71 1.52 13.66 10.37
CA PRO A 71 2.63 12.71 10.32
C PRO A 71 2.97 12.09 11.67
N PHE A 72 2.94 12.90 12.71
CA PHE A 72 3.19 12.45 14.08
C PHE A 72 1.93 12.60 14.94
N SER A 73 1.70 11.64 15.81
CA SER A 73 0.56 11.61 16.71
C SER A 73 0.46 12.82 17.66
N ALA A 74 1.54 13.58 17.81
CA ALA A 74 1.59 14.81 18.62
C ALA A 74 1.28 16.08 17.81
N ASP A 75 1.33 16.02 16.47
CA ASP A 75 1.08 17.17 15.58
C ASP A 75 -0.43 17.39 15.38
N ARG A 76 -0.79 18.51 14.78
CA ARG A 76 -2.20 18.88 14.58
C ARG A 76 -2.58 19.15 13.13
N GLU A 77 -1.61 19.28 12.25
CA GLU A 77 -1.83 19.56 10.84
C GLU A 77 -1.91 18.25 10.05
N SER A 78 -3.08 17.96 9.52
CA SER A 78 -3.32 16.77 8.72
C SER A 78 -2.63 16.89 7.37
N THR A 79 -2.13 15.75 6.87
CA THR A 79 -1.57 15.64 5.52
C THR A 79 -2.31 14.58 4.72
N VAL A 80 -2.39 14.76 3.41
CA VAL A 80 -3.11 13.82 2.53
C VAL A 80 -2.47 12.45 2.55
N TRP A 81 -1.15 12.40 2.46
CA TRP A 81 -0.35 11.18 2.43
C TRP A 81 -0.65 10.29 3.64
N VAL A 82 -0.35 10.76 4.84
CA VAL A 82 -0.52 9.97 6.07
C VAL A 82 -1.99 9.66 6.32
N SER A 83 -2.90 10.61 6.01
CA SER A 83 -4.33 10.38 6.16
C SER A 83 -4.83 9.20 5.32
N ALA A 84 -4.29 8.99 4.13
CA ALA A 84 -4.67 7.86 3.28
C ALA A 84 -4.22 6.53 3.86
N PHE A 85 -2.98 6.42 4.35
CA PHE A 85 -2.51 5.22 5.05
C PHE A 85 -3.33 4.89 6.28
N CYS A 86 -3.57 5.88 7.15
CA CYS A 86 -4.38 5.70 8.35
C CYS A 86 -5.81 5.30 8.02
N GLY A 87 -6.44 5.99 7.08
CA GLY A 87 -7.80 5.69 6.62
C GLY A 87 -7.94 4.28 6.05
N LEU A 88 -6.97 3.86 5.22
CA LEU A 88 -6.91 2.50 4.67
C LEU A 88 -6.85 1.44 5.77
N MET A 89 -6.02 1.63 6.79
CA MET A 89 -5.92 0.67 7.89
C MET A 89 -7.20 0.62 8.70
N LEU A 90 -7.84 1.78 8.96
CA LEU A 90 -9.09 1.80 9.72
C LEU A 90 -10.23 1.11 8.97
N ILE A 91 -10.42 1.38 7.69
CA ILE A 91 -11.51 0.75 6.94
C ILE A 91 -11.31 -0.76 6.79
N ARG A 92 -10.08 -1.20 6.48
CA ARG A 92 -9.77 -2.63 6.38
C ARG A 92 -9.86 -3.35 7.72
N GLY A 93 -9.28 -2.75 8.78
CA GLY A 93 -9.35 -3.30 10.13
C GLY A 93 -10.77 -3.39 10.66
N ASN A 94 -11.63 -2.41 10.34
CA ASN A 94 -13.01 -2.39 10.79
C ASN A 94 -13.87 -3.53 10.21
N ARG A 95 -13.48 -4.13 9.07
CA ARG A 95 -14.09 -5.36 8.55
C ARG A 95 -13.99 -6.52 9.54
N LEU A 96 -12.91 -6.56 10.33
CA LEU A 96 -12.67 -7.62 11.31
C LEU A 96 -13.14 -7.22 12.71
N LEU A 97 -13.05 -5.92 13.03
CA LEU A 97 -13.31 -5.41 14.37
C LEU A 97 -14.77 -5.00 14.59
N HIS A 98 -15.49 -4.63 13.52
CA HIS A 98 -16.90 -4.20 13.53
C HIS A 98 -17.18 -3.14 14.62
N HIS A 99 -16.30 -2.11 14.72
CA HIS A 99 -16.34 -1.14 15.81
C HIS A 99 -16.85 0.23 15.33
N GLU A 100 -17.90 0.76 16.01
CA GLU A 100 -18.57 2.00 15.58
C GLU A 100 -17.65 3.23 15.51
N ARG A 101 -16.67 3.35 16.42
CA ARG A 101 -15.71 4.47 16.39
C ARG A 101 -14.86 4.44 15.13
N LEU A 102 -14.46 3.25 14.65
CA LEU A 102 -13.72 3.09 13.40
C LEU A 102 -14.58 3.50 12.21
N THR A 103 -15.84 3.07 12.18
CA THR A 103 -16.80 3.47 11.12
C THR A 103 -16.95 4.99 11.05
N ARG A 104 -17.14 5.66 12.19
CA ARG A 104 -17.23 7.11 12.22
C ARG A 104 -15.94 7.81 11.78
N SER A 105 -14.79 7.27 12.16
CA SER A 105 -13.49 7.81 11.76
C SER A 105 -13.26 7.67 10.23
N VAL A 106 -13.61 6.54 9.65
CA VAL A 106 -13.55 6.32 8.19
C VAL A 106 -14.42 7.35 7.46
N ARG A 107 -15.64 7.62 7.92
CA ARG A 107 -16.55 8.63 7.31
C ARG A 107 -15.96 10.03 7.34
N LYS A 108 -15.32 10.42 8.45
CA LYS A 108 -14.60 11.70 8.52
C LYS A 108 -13.42 11.75 7.54
N ALA A 109 -12.69 10.64 7.37
CA ALA A 109 -11.61 10.58 6.38
C ALA A 109 -12.14 10.72 4.95
N ILE A 110 -13.31 10.12 4.63
CA ILE A 110 -13.99 10.33 3.35
C ILE A 110 -14.27 11.82 3.13
N ASP A 111 -14.87 12.50 4.12
CA ASP A 111 -15.16 13.93 4.03
C ASP A 111 -13.88 14.75 3.82
N TYR A 112 -12.82 14.47 4.59
CA TYR A 112 -11.52 15.12 4.44
C TYR A 112 -10.97 15.02 3.01
N PHE A 113 -10.97 13.82 2.40
CA PHE A 113 -10.46 13.66 1.04
C PHE A 113 -11.33 14.31 -0.01
N LEU A 114 -12.65 14.31 0.16
CA LEU A 114 -13.56 15.00 -0.75
C LEU A 114 -13.34 16.51 -0.73
N ASP A 115 -13.08 17.08 0.45
CA ASP A 115 -12.83 18.52 0.65
C ASP A 115 -11.42 18.94 0.18
N ALA A 116 -10.42 18.03 0.26
CA ALA A 116 -9.04 18.31 -0.12
C ALA A 116 -8.75 18.19 -1.63
N GLN A 117 -9.64 17.52 -2.41
CA GLN A 117 -9.41 17.30 -3.84
C GLN A 117 -9.41 18.61 -4.62
N GLN A 118 -8.40 18.80 -5.46
CA GLN A 118 -8.30 19.94 -6.36
C GLN A 118 -9.25 19.80 -7.57
N SER A 119 -9.53 20.92 -8.23
CA SER A 119 -10.48 20.96 -9.37
C SER A 119 -10.05 20.10 -10.57
N ASP A 120 -8.76 19.84 -10.73
CA ASP A 120 -8.20 18.99 -11.78
C ASP A 120 -8.14 17.49 -11.39
N GLY A 121 -8.63 17.15 -10.21
CA GLY A 121 -8.75 15.78 -9.70
C GLY A 121 -7.60 15.29 -8.83
N ARG A 122 -6.49 16.04 -8.77
CA ARG A 122 -5.35 15.67 -7.91
C ARG A 122 -5.61 15.98 -6.43
N TRP A 123 -4.78 15.36 -5.60
CA TRP A 123 -4.53 15.77 -4.22
C TRP A 123 -3.10 16.25 -4.08
N VAL A 124 -2.87 17.13 -3.14
CA VAL A 124 -1.58 17.80 -2.93
C VAL A 124 -1.13 17.58 -1.48
N ASP A 125 0.13 17.21 -1.30
CA ASP A 125 0.83 17.19 -0.02
C ASP A 125 2.14 18.00 -0.19
N PRO A 126 2.46 18.94 0.71
CA PRO A 126 3.64 19.80 0.51
C PRO A 126 4.99 19.07 0.55
N ARG A 127 5.00 17.80 0.96
CA ARG A 127 6.22 16.99 1.12
C ARG A 127 6.43 15.97 0.00
N TRP A 128 5.40 15.72 -0.81
CA TRP A 128 5.40 14.64 -1.79
C TRP A 128 4.89 15.12 -3.15
N ALA A 129 5.27 14.40 -4.18
CA ALA A 129 4.81 14.64 -5.53
C ALA A 129 3.28 14.52 -5.66
N ASP A 130 2.67 15.38 -6.46
CA ASP A 130 1.22 15.39 -6.67
C ASP A 130 0.70 14.07 -7.24
N LEU A 131 1.48 13.42 -8.11
CA LEU A 131 1.08 12.18 -8.77
C LEU A 131 1.03 11.04 -7.76
N ASP A 132 2.07 10.89 -6.96
CA ASP A 132 2.15 9.88 -5.92
C ASP A 132 1.15 10.18 -4.79
N THR A 133 1.10 11.43 -4.31
CA THR A 133 0.07 11.86 -3.36
C THR A 133 -1.34 11.53 -3.83
N THR A 134 -1.65 11.70 -5.12
CA THR A 134 -2.98 11.40 -5.67
C THR A 134 -3.29 9.91 -5.66
N SER A 135 -2.29 9.04 -5.79
CA SER A 135 -2.49 7.59 -5.78
C SER A 135 -3.13 7.09 -4.48
N HIS A 136 -2.77 7.68 -3.35
CA HIS A 136 -3.19 7.22 -2.02
C HIS A 136 -4.69 7.47 -1.72
N PRO A 137 -5.27 8.67 -1.92
CA PRO A 137 -6.72 8.85 -1.83
C PRO A 137 -7.50 8.01 -2.85
N VAL A 138 -6.96 7.81 -4.06
CA VAL A 138 -7.57 6.92 -5.05
C VAL A 138 -7.61 5.49 -4.52
N SER A 139 -6.50 4.99 -3.94
CA SER A 139 -6.45 3.69 -3.27
C SER A 139 -7.43 3.59 -2.09
N PHE A 140 -7.52 4.62 -1.24
CA PHE A 140 -8.48 4.66 -0.16
C PHE A 140 -9.93 4.57 -0.67
N PHE A 141 -10.29 5.35 -1.68
CA PHE A 141 -11.62 5.30 -2.27
C PHE A 141 -11.93 3.98 -2.96
N ASN A 142 -10.94 3.32 -3.56
CA ASN A 142 -11.10 1.95 -4.05
C ASN A 142 -11.61 1.01 -2.96
N VAL A 143 -11.01 1.08 -1.76
CA VAL A 143 -11.41 0.23 -0.64
C VAL A 143 -12.79 0.64 -0.11
N VAL A 144 -13.07 1.94 -0.01
CA VAL A 144 -14.41 2.46 0.35
C VAL A 144 -15.50 1.86 -0.55
N MET A 145 -15.25 1.84 -1.87
CA MET A 145 -16.19 1.30 -2.85
C MET A 145 -16.28 -0.22 -2.79
N ALA A 146 -15.14 -0.92 -2.67
CA ALA A 146 -15.08 -2.38 -2.60
C ALA A 146 -15.76 -2.95 -1.35
N LEU A 147 -15.77 -2.19 -0.26
CA LEU A 147 -16.43 -2.58 1.01
C LEU A 147 -17.85 -2.04 1.16
N ASP A 148 -18.40 -1.42 0.12
CA ASP A 148 -19.77 -0.88 0.09
C ASP A 148 -20.08 0.10 1.24
N GLU A 149 -19.09 0.92 1.65
CA GLU A 149 -19.36 2.00 2.62
C GLU A 149 -20.30 3.03 1.97
N PRO A 150 -21.50 3.24 2.54
CA PRO A 150 -22.53 4.04 1.87
C PRO A 150 -22.33 5.56 2.01
N HIS A 151 -21.43 6.01 2.89
CA HIS A 151 -21.25 7.42 3.17
C HIS A 151 -20.74 8.17 1.94
N ARG A 152 -21.53 9.13 1.46
CA ARG A 152 -21.24 9.97 0.28
C ARG A 152 -20.81 9.20 -0.97
N ARG A 153 -21.35 7.99 -1.17
CA ARG A 153 -20.90 7.05 -2.21
C ARG A 153 -20.82 7.67 -3.62
N HIS A 154 -21.77 8.53 -3.97
CA HIS A 154 -21.77 9.22 -5.27
C HIS A 154 -20.60 10.19 -5.41
N ASP A 155 -20.33 10.99 -4.39
CA ASP A 155 -19.23 11.95 -4.37
C ASP A 155 -17.88 11.24 -4.38
N VAL A 156 -17.77 10.13 -3.62
CA VAL A 156 -16.59 9.24 -3.60
C VAL A 156 -16.30 8.71 -4.99
N LEU A 157 -17.29 8.17 -5.70
CA LEU A 157 -17.11 7.66 -7.07
C LEU A 157 -16.64 8.76 -8.03
N GLN A 158 -17.23 9.95 -7.96
CA GLN A 158 -16.82 11.08 -8.81
C GLN A 158 -15.41 11.56 -8.49
N ALA A 159 -15.07 11.65 -7.20
CA ALA A 159 -13.72 12.06 -6.78
C ALA A 159 -12.67 11.03 -7.18
N TRP A 160 -12.97 9.73 -6.99
CA TRP A 160 -12.13 8.63 -7.44
C TRP A 160 -11.90 8.69 -8.94
N GLU A 161 -12.94 8.86 -9.75
CA GLU A 161 -12.83 8.92 -11.22
C GLU A 161 -11.93 10.07 -11.68
N ARG A 162 -12.08 11.27 -11.09
CA ARG A 162 -11.21 12.41 -11.41
C ARG A 162 -9.75 12.13 -11.05
N GLY A 163 -9.49 11.56 -9.86
CA GLY A 163 -8.14 11.21 -9.43
C GLY A 163 -7.50 10.13 -10.30
N ALA A 164 -8.25 9.08 -10.61
CA ALA A 164 -7.76 8.01 -11.48
C ALA A 164 -7.47 8.53 -12.91
N ARG A 165 -8.31 9.42 -13.47
CA ARG A 165 -8.02 10.08 -14.76
C ARG A 165 -6.77 10.95 -14.68
N PHE A 166 -6.59 11.72 -13.62
CA PHE A 166 -5.38 12.51 -13.41
C PHE A 166 -4.12 11.64 -13.48
N ILE A 167 -4.16 10.43 -12.92
CA ILE A 167 -3.06 9.45 -12.98
C ILE A 167 -2.89 8.91 -14.40
N LEU A 168 -3.98 8.44 -15.03
CA LEU A 168 -3.93 7.85 -16.38
C LEU A 168 -3.35 8.81 -17.43
N ASP A 169 -3.78 10.07 -17.39
CA ASP A 169 -3.36 11.11 -18.34
C ASP A 169 -1.86 11.47 -18.21
N ARG A 170 -1.20 11.03 -17.14
CA ARG A 170 0.22 11.28 -16.88
C ARG A 170 1.13 10.09 -17.13
N GLN A 171 0.57 8.97 -17.59
CA GLN A 171 1.42 7.86 -18.00
C GLN A 171 2.29 8.25 -19.19
N SER A 172 3.57 8.02 -19.09
CA SER A 172 4.52 8.27 -20.16
C SER A 172 4.33 7.32 -21.35
N ALA A 173 4.77 7.74 -22.53
CA ALA A 173 4.64 6.93 -23.75
C ALA A 173 5.35 5.56 -23.64
N ASP A 174 6.36 5.45 -22.79
CA ASP A 174 7.09 4.21 -22.54
C ASP A 174 6.39 3.28 -21.52
N GLY A 175 5.29 3.72 -20.93
CA GLY A 175 4.47 2.96 -20.00
C GLY A 175 4.75 3.21 -18.52
N GLY A 176 5.82 3.92 -18.17
CA GLY A 176 6.11 4.30 -16.79
C GLY A 176 5.37 5.56 -16.36
N TRP A 177 5.42 5.85 -15.07
CA TRP A 177 5.09 7.15 -14.49
C TRP A 177 6.35 7.76 -13.89
N TYR A 178 6.49 9.05 -14.00
CA TYR A 178 7.67 9.77 -13.54
C TYR A 178 7.26 11.02 -12.78
N ASP A 179 7.98 11.27 -11.72
CA ASP A 179 8.01 12.56 -11.05
C ASP A 179 9.47 13.02 -11.02
N ASN A 180 9.80 13.95 -11.90
CA ASN A 180 11.19 14.36 -12.12
C ASN A 180 11.85 15.01 -10.89
N ASP A 181 11.05 15.52 -9.96
CA ASP A 181 11.54 16.21 -8.78
C ASP A 181 11.81 15.26 -7.60
N PHE A 182 10.96 14.22 -7.43
CA PHE A 182 11.00 13.31 -6.30
C PHE A 182 11.41 11.88 -6.69
N HIS A 183 10.93 11.38 -7.84
CA HIS A 183 11.14 9.99 -8.29
C HIS A 183 11.70 9.96 -9.72
N PRO A 184 12.95 10.41 -9.94
CA PRO A 184 13.53 10.51 -11.30
C PRO A 184 13.66 9.15 -11.98
N SER A 185 13.82 8.07 -11.23
CA SER A 185 13.85 6.70 -11.79
C SER A 185 12.48 6.22 -12.26
N GLY A 186 11.39 6.74 -11.70
CA GLY A 186 10.03 6.32 -11.99
C GLY A 186 9.66 4.92 -11.48
N VAL A 187 10.57 4.18 -10.87
CA VAL A 187 10.36 2.79 -10.41
C VAL A 187 9.31 2.72 -9.33
N GLU A 188 9.53 3.44 -8.24
CA GLU A 188 8.65 3.44 -7.06
C GLU A 188 7.25 3.92 -7.44
N ILE A 189 7.14 5.09 -8.08
CA ILE A 189 5.85 5.66 -8.44
C ILE A 189 5.08 4.77 -9.42
N THR A 190 5.75 4.11 -10.37
CA THR A 190 5.10 3.17 -11.28
C THR A 190 4.56 1.96 -10.50
N ALA A 191 5.32 1.44 -9.54
CA ALA A 191 4.90 0.32 -8.71
C ALA A 191 3.69 0.69 -7.83
N HIS A 192 3.71 1.84 -7.17
CA HIS A 192 2.59 2.35 -6.36
C HIS A 192 1.32 2.53 -7.19
N LEU A 193 1.41 3.21 -8.34
CA LEU A 193 0.23 3.48 -9.17
C LEU A 193 -0.42 2.21 -9.70
N ILE A 194 0.36 1.20 -10.07
CA ILE A 194 -0.18 -0.08 -10.49
C ILE A 194 -0.80 -0.81 -9.30
N GLN A 195 -0.11 -0.87 -8.17
CA GLN A 195 -0.55 -1.63 -7.01
C GLN A 195 -1.77 -1.00 -6.31
N ASP A 196 -1.67 0.28 -5.98
CA ASP A 196 -2.56 0.88 -5.00
C ASP A 196 -3.69 1.70 -5.65
N ALA A 197 -3.47 2.25 -6.83
CA ALA A 197 -4.43 3.14 -7.46
C ALA A 197 -5.24 2.51 -8.61
N LEU A 198 -4.56 1.88 -9.57
CA LEU A 198 -5.23 1.49 -10.82
C LEU A 198 -5.72 0.04 -10.85
N VAL A 199 -4.99 -0.89 -10.22
CA VAL A 199 -5.37 -2.30 -10.28
C VAL A 199 -6.69 -2.57 -9.56
N ALA A 200 -7.03 -1.81 -8.53
CA ALA A 200 -8.30 -1.98 -7.84
C ALA A 200 -9.53 -1.77 -8.74
N ASP A 201 -9.43 -0.91 -9.77
CA ASP A 201 -10.47 -0.77 -10.78
C ASP A 201 -10.76 -2.09 -11.52
N LEU A 202 -9.71 -2.87 -11.79
CA LEU A 202 -9.84 -4.16 -12.47
C LEU A 202 -10.52 -5.22 -11.59
N VAL A 203 -10.41 -5.11 -10.27
CA VAL A 203 -10.97 -6.09 -9.31
C VAL A 203 -12.40 -5.76 -8.90
N ILE A 204 -12.78 -4.48 -8.87
CA ILE A 204 -14.11 -4.03 -8.47
C ILE A 204 -15.03 -3.71 -9.65
N ASP A 205 -14.61 -4.10 -10.85
CA ASP A 205 -15.36 -4.00 -12.11
C ASP A 205 -15.85 -2.57 -12.44
N HIS A 206 -15.01 -1.58 -12.19
CA HIS A 206 -15.26 -0.21 -12.63
C HIS A 206 -14.89 -0.03 -14.10
N CYS A 207 -15.75 0.65 -14.83
CA CYS A 207 -15.60 0.83 -16.28
C CYS A 207 -14.75 2.05 -16.66
N LEU A 208 -13.68 2.37 -15.94
CA LEU A 208 -12.78 3.45 -16.34
C LEU A 208 -11.91 2.98 -17.52
N SER A 209 -12.15 3.58 -18.68
CA SER A 209 -11.43 3.22 -19.92
C SER A 209 -9.92 3.46 -19.78
N GLY A 210 -9.13 2.49 -20.24
CA GLY A 210 -7.66 2.59 -20.28
C GLY A 210 -6.91 2.04 -19.07
N VAL A 211 -7.56 1.79 -17.93
CA VAL A 211 -6.89 1.29 -16.71
C VAL A 211 -6.12 0.00 -16.98
N ARG A 212 -6.78 -1.00 -17.60
CA ARG A 212 -6.14 -2.30 -17.87
C ARG A 212 -4.92 -2.16 -18.79
N GLU A 213 -5.04 -1.35 -19.84
CA GLU A 213 -3.95 -1.10 -20.77
C GLU A 213 -2.79 -0.36 -20.08
N SER A 214 -3.11 0.63 -19.27
CA SER A 214 -2.15 1.41 -18.47
C SER A 214 -1.38 0.51 -17.51
N CYS A 215 -2.08 -0.33 -16.73
CA CYS A 215 -1.45 -1.28 -15.83
C CYS A 215 -0.55 -2.28 -16.58
N ALA A 216 -0.97 -2.76 -17.76
CA ALA A 216 -0.17 -3.68 -18.56
C ALA A 216 1.13 -3.02 -19.06
N LYS A 217 1.07 -1.77 -19.53
CA LYS A 217 2.26 -1.01 -19.93
C LYS A 217 3.21 -0.76 -18.75
N GLY A 218 2.68 -0.36 -17.60
CA GLY A 218 3.48 -0.16 -16.38
C GLY A 218 4.15 -1.45 -15.91
N ALA A 219 3.44 -2.59 -15.96
CA ALA A 219 4.02 -3.88 -15.62
C ALA A 219 5.19 -4.26 -16.54
N VAL A 220 5.04 -4.07 -17.86
CA VAL A 220 6.13 -4.28 -18.82
C VAL A 220 7.33 -3.41 -18.50
N LYS A 221 7.09 -2.14 -18.12
CA LYS A 221 8.15 -1.23 -17.76
C LYS A 221 8.89 -1.67 -16.50
N LEU A 222 8.18 -2.15 -15.48
CA LEU A 222 8.81 -2.73 -14.29
C LEU A 222 9.62 -3.99 -14.63
N TYR A 223 9.20 -4.82 -15.60
CA TYR A 223 10.00 -5.97 -16.05
C TYR A 223 11.32 -5.53 -16.68
N GLU A 224 11.30 -4.46 -17.50
CA GLU A 224 12.49 -3.90 -18.16
C GLU A 224 13.48 -3.30 -17.16
N TRP A 225 12.99 -2.72 -16.08
CA TRP A 225 13.82 -2.07 -15.07
C TRP A 225 14.44 -3.03 -14.05
N GLN A 226 14.00 -4.29 -14.00
CA GLN A 226 14.61 -5.23 -13.07
C GLN A 226 16.07 -5.50 -13.43
N ALA A 227 16.98 -5.29 -12.50
CA ALA A 227 18.38 -5.63 -12.63
C ALA A 227 18.60 -7.16 -12.72
N ALA A 228 19.77 -7.57 -13.22
CA ALA A 228 20.10 -8.99 -13.41
C ALA A 228 20.10 -9.80 -12.11
N ASP A 229 20.39 -9.16 -10.98
CA ASP A 229 20.36 -9.78 -9.65
C ASP A 229 18.95 -9.91 -9.06
N GLY A 230 17.96 -9.26 -9.67
CA GLY A 230 16.56 -9.27 -9.24
C GLY A 230 16.09 -8.03 -8.49
N SER A 231 16.99 -7.07 -8.23
CA SER A 231 16.66 -5.80 -7.60
C SER A 231 16.05 -4.79 -8.57
N TRP A 232 15.57 -3.68 -8.01
CA TRP A 232 15.23 -2.48 -8.74
C TRP A 232 15.94 -1.29 -8.09
N ASP A 233 16.12 -0.24 -8.89
CA ASP A 233 16.58 1.08 -8.49
C ASP A 233 17.84 1.05 -7.62
N GLU A 234 18.95 0.57 -8.21
CA GLU A 234 20.28 0.54 -7.57
C GLU A 234 20.29 -0.21 -6.22
N GLU A 235 19.65 -1.38 -6.16
CA GLU A 235 19.55 -2.21 -4.95
C GLU A 235 18.74 -1.59 -3.80
N ASN A 236 17.82 -0.67 -4.10
CA ASN A 236 16.90 -0.13 -3.11
C ASN A 236 15.94 -1.22 -2.63
N VAL A 237 15.93 -1.49 -1.32
CA VAL A 237 15.14 -2.57 -0.70
C VAL A 237 13.65 -2.26 -0.78
N ASP A 238 13.26 -1.02 -0.54
CA ASP A 238 11.88 -0.56 -0.58
C ASP A 238 11.29 -0.70 -1.99
N HIS A 239 11.93 -0.08 -2.96
CA HIS A 239 11.48 -0.13 -4.36
C HIS A 239 11.44 -1.56 -4.90
N THR A 240 12.38 -2.42 -4.46
CA THR A 240 12.36 -3.84 -4.82
C THR A 240 11.16 -4.57 -4.20
N MET A 241 10.79 -4.25 -2.96
CA MET A 241 9.60 -4.79 -2.30
C MET A 241 8.31 -4.29 -2.97
N ASP A 242 8.22 -3.00 -3.31
CA ASP A 242 7.07 -2.42 -3.98
C ASP A 242 6.84 -3.00 -5.37
N CYS A 243 7.88 -3.07 -6.19
CA CYS A 243 7.80 -3.71 -7.50
C CYS A 243 7.36 -5.17 -7.39
N THR A 244 7.93 -5.92 -6.43
CA THR A 244 7.57 -7.33 -6.23
C THR A 244 6.11 -7.48 -5.80
N ARG A 245 5.61 -6.64 -4.88
CA ARG A 245 4.20 -6.64 -4.42
C ARG A 245 3.23 -6.25 -5.54
N SER A 246 3.55 -5.19 -6.26
CA SER A 246 2.76 -4.71 -7.39
C SER A 246 2.61 -5.77 -8.47
N LEU A 247 3.72 -6.38 -8.87
CA LEU A 247 3.73 -7.39 -9.91
C LEU A 247 2.98 -8.67 -9.52
N MET A 248 2.97 -9.09 -8.25
CA MET A 248 2.15 -10.23 -7.80
C MET A 248 0.68 -10.04 -8.15
N VAL A 249 0.16 -8.84 -8.00
CA VAL A 249 -1.24 -8.55 -8.24
C VAL A 249 -1.51 -8.40 -9.72
N VAL A 250 -0.74 -7.57 -10.40
CA VAL A 250 -0.89 -7.28 -11.84
C VAL A 250 -0.76 -8.56 -12.67
N THR A 251 0.25 -9.39 -12.39
CA THR A 251 0.46 -10.68 -13.07
C THR A 251 -0.79 -11.57 -12.95
N ARG A 252 -1.43 -11.62 -11.78
CA ARG A 252 -2.66 -12.42 -11.59
C ARG A 252 -3.86 -11.85 -12.34
N ILE A 253 -4.03 -10.53 -12.33
CA ILE A 253 -5.18 -9.87 -12.99
C ILE A 253 -5.03 -9.93 -14.52
N LEU A 254 -3.84 -9.69 -15.02
CA LEU A 254 -3.57 -9.67 -16.46
C LEU A 254 -3.36 -11.07 -17.07
N GLY A 255 -3.01 -12.06 -16.24
CA GLY A 255 -2.64 -13.40 -16.70
C GLY A 255 -1.30 -13.41 -17.43
N ASP A 256 -0.38 -12.50 -17.12
CA ASP A 256 0.94 -12.39 -17.77
C ASP A 256 1.98 -13.30 -17.10
N GLU A 257 2.24 -14.46 -17.69
CA GLU A 257 3.18 -15.45 -17.16
C GLU A 257 4.62 -14.93 -17.03
N ARG A 258 5.03 -13.91 -17.80
CA ARG A 258 6.36 -13.29 -17.69
C ARG A 258 6.63 -12.74 -16.29
N GLY A 259 5.61 -12.25 -15.63
CA GLY A 259 5.70 -11.71 -14.27
C GLY A 259 6.14 -12.73 -13.22
N GLU A 260 5.87 -14.03 -13.42
CA GLU A 260 6.21 -15.06 -12.42
C GLU A 260 7.72 -15.14 -12.13
N ASP A 261 8.55 -15.17 -13.17
CA ASP A 261 10.01 -15.23 -13.01
C ASP A 261 10.57 -13.93 -12.43
N ILE A 262 10.02 -12.80 -12.83
CA ILE A 262 10.37 -11.45 -12.33
C ILE A 262 10.10 -11.37 -10.82
N ILE A 263 8.90 -11.75 -10.39
CA ILE A 263 8.50 -11.80 -8.97
C ILE A 263 9.43 -12.72 -8.17
N VAL A 264 9.72 -13.90 -8.69
CA VAL A 264 10.57 -14.89 -8.00
C VAL A 264 12.00 -14.36 -7.82
N ARG A 265 12.57 -13.67 -8.81
CA ARG A 265 13.90 -13.06 -8.71
C ARG A 265 13.91 -11.93 -7.67
N GLY A 266 12.93 -11.01 -7.72
CA GLY A 266 12.79 -9.95 -6.72
C GLY A 266 12.68 -10.52 -5.30
N LEU A 267 11.83 -11.53 -5.11
CA LEU A 267 11.69 -12.16 -3.81
C LEU A 267 12.97 -12.88 -3.32
N HIS A 268 13.71 -13.53 -4.24
CA HIS A 268 15.01 -14.11 -3.89
C HIS A 268 16.00 -13.06 -3.43
N TRP A 269 16.06 -11.92 -4.13
CA TRP A 269 16.92 -10.81 -3.78
C TRP A 269 16.54 -10.22 -2.41
N ILE A 270 15.25 -9.95 -2.15
CA ILE A 270 14.74 -9.44 -0.87
C ILE A 270 15.15 -10.36 0.30
N ILE A 271 15.03 -11.68 0.12
CA ILE A 271 15.38 -12.65 1.16
C ILE A 271 16.91 -12.75 1.35
N ALA A 272 17.69 -12.66 0.26
CA ALA A 272 19.14 -12.72 0.32
C ALA A 272 19.76 -11.49 1.01
N ASN A 273 19.12 -10.33 0.88
CA ASN A 273 19.58 -9.06 1.44
C ASN A 273 18.91 -8.71 2.79
N LYS A 274 18.25 -9.68 3.41
CA LYS A 274 17.72 -9.56 4.76
C LYS A 274 18.87 -9.58 5.78
N ASN A 275 18.80 -8.71 6.78
CA ASN A 275 19.68 -8.76 7.96
C ASN A 275 19.39 -10.02 8.81
N LEU A 276 20.10 -10.19 9.91
CA LEU A 276 19.79 -11.28 10.87
C LEU A 276 18.31 -11.25 11.27
N GLN A 277 17.77 -10.04 11.51
CA GLN A 277 16.35 -9.75 11.77
C GLN A 277 15.97 -8.49 10.99
N GLY A 278 14.87 -8.54 10.21
CA GLY A 278 14.36 -7.42 9.43
C GLY A 278 15.24 -7.01 8.25
N TRP A 279 14.98 -5.81 7.74
CA TRP A 279 15.64 -5.20 6.59
C TRP A 279 16.03 -3.74 6.88
N GLY A 280 17.05 -3.24 6.20
CA GLY A 280 17.40 -1.82 6.07
C GLY A 280 17.00 -1.29 4.69
N ASP A 281 17.27 -0.01 4.41
CA ASP A 281 16.92 0.63 3.13
C ASP A 281 17.79 0.13 1.97
N PHE A 282 19.02 -0.28 2.25
CA PHE A 282 19.95 -0.91 1.29
C PHE A 282 20.63 -2.13 1.90
N PRO A 283 21.17 -3.05 1.07
CA PRO A 283 21.94 -4.19 1.56
C PRO A 283 23.03 -3.79 2.53
N GLY A 284 23.07 -4.44 3.70
CA GLY A 284 24.07 -4.18 4.74
C GLY A 284 23.83 -2.95 5.63
N MET A 285 22.80 -2.14 5.37
CA MET A 285 22.37 -1.10 6.30
C MET A 285 21.67 -1.68 7.52
N GLU A 286 21.66 -0.91 8.61
CA GLU A 286 20.97 -1.29 9.83
C GLU A 286 19.48 -1.54 9.59
N THR A 287 18.93 -2.53 10.30
CA THR A 287 17.50 -2.84 10.26
C THR A 287 16.70 -1.64 10.75
N ASN A 288 15.71 -1.24 9.95
CA ASN A 288 14.67 -0.32 10.39
C ASN A 288 13.30 -1.00 10.41
N LEU A 289 12.39 -0.41 11.15
CA LEU A 289 11.09 -1.04 11.43
C LEU A 289 10.15 -0.93 10.26
N GLU A 290 10.21 0.14 9.48
CA GLU A 290 9.38 0.34 8.29
C GLU A 290 9.72 -0.69 7.22
N ARG A 291 11.00 -0.83 6.85
CA ARG A 291 11.43 -1.89 5.90
C ARG A 291 11.13 -3.29 6.41
N THR A 292 11.15 -3.49 7.73
CA THR A 292 10.73 -4.77 8.33
C THR A 292 9.24 -5.03 8.12
N CYS A 293 8.40 -4.00 8.24
CA CYS A 293 6.97 -4.11 7.92
C CYS A 293 6.76 -4.44 6.45
N ASP A 294 7.47 -3.75 5.54
CA ASP A 294 7.37 -3.97 4.09
C ASP A 294 7.84 -5.36 3.66
N GLY A 295 8.95 -5.82 4.23
CA GLY A 295 9.45 -7.17 4.00
C GLY A 295 8.47 -8.25 4.46
N LEU A 296 7.90 -8.10 5.65
CA LEU A 296 6.86 -8.98 6.16
C LEU A 296 5.61 -8.96 5.28
N ASP A 297 5.14 -7.78 4.88
CA ASP A 297 4.00 -7.63 3.99
C ASP A 297 4.24 -8.33 2.65
N THR A 298 5.43 -8.15 2.07
CA THR A 298 5.84 -8.82 0.83
C THR A 298 5.81 -10.34 0.95
N LEU A 299 6.32 -10.89 2.05
CA LEU A 299 6.30 -12.34 2.29
C LEU A 299 4.88 -12.88 2.50
N LEU A 300 4.04 -12.15 3.23
CA LEU A 300 2.63 -12.50 3.47
C LEU A 300 1.83 -12.46 2.17
N LYS A 301 2.02 -11.43 1.35
CA LYS A 301 1.41 -11.31 0.02
C LYS A 301 1.88 -12.43 -0.91
N TYR A 302 3.18 -12.77 -0.91
CA TYR A 302 3.67 -13.87 -1.73
C TYR A 302 3.08 -15.22 -1.30
N LYS A 303 2.95 -15.47 0.00
CA LYS A 303 2.26 -16.66 0.50
C LYS A 303 0.82 -16.72 -0.02
N ALA A 304 0.09 -15.61 0.04
CA ALA A 304 -1.26 -15.51 -0.50
C ALA A 304 -1.28 -15.72 -2.02
N TYR A 305 -0.39 -15.06 -2.76
CA TYR A 305 -0.21 -15.18 -4.20
C TYR A 305 -0.04 -16.64 -4.66
N ARG A 306 0.70 -17.45 -3.90
CA ARG A 306 0.94 -18.88 -4.19
C ARG A 306 -0.19 -19.80 -3.75
N SER A 307 -1.10 -19.35 -2.89
CA SER A 307 -2.13 -20.17 -2.23
C SER A 307 -3.55 -19.83 -2.64
N ILE A 308 -3.78 -18.64 -3.20
CA ILE A 308 -5.10 -18.11 -3.52
C ILE A 308 -5.43 -18.40 -4.99
N ASP A 309 -6.68 -18.77 -5.26
CA ASP A 309 -7.21 -18.87 -6.62
C ASP A 309 -7.02 -17.52 -7.34
N PRO A 310 -6.54 -17.50 -8.59
CA PRO A 310 -6.41 -16.26 -9.36
C PRO A 310 -7.68 -15.39 -9.39
N ARG A 311 -8.86 -16.00 -9.24
CA ARG A 311 -10.14 -15.29 -9.16
C ARG A 311 -10.36 -14.54 -7.85
N ASP A 312 -9.61 -14.89 -6.81
CA ASP A 312 -9.68 -14.27 -5.48
C ASP A 312 -8.65 -13.15 -5.30
N VAL A 313 -8.30 -12.43 -6.36
CA VAL A 313 -7.24 -11.41 -6.37
C VAL A 313 -7.49 -10.32 -5.35
N VAL A 314 -8.76 -10.00 -5.08
CA VAL A 314 -9.16 -9.01 -4.08
C VAL A 314 -8.59 -9.33 -2.70
N LYS A 315 -8.41 -10.62 -2.38
CA LYS A 315 -7.80 -11.05 -1.12
C LYS A 315 -6.30 -10.71 -1.03
N LEU A 316 -5.60 -10.63 -2.16
CA LEU A 316 -4.19 -10.22 -2.19
C LEU A 316 -3.99 -8.78 -1.74
N TRP A 317 -5.00 -7.95 -1.93
CA TRP A 317 -5.00 -6.57 -1.46
C TRP A 317 -5.46 -6.39 -0.01
N GLY A 318 -5.99 -7.45 0.62
CA GLY A 318 -6.61 -7.33 1.92
C GLY A 318 -7.91 -6.52 1.93
N TYR A 319 -8.61 -6.44 0.77
CA TYR A 319 -9.95 -5.85 0.72
C TYR A 319 -10.98 -6.74 1.40
N ILE A 320 -10.77 -8.06 1.33
CA ILE A 320 -11.60 -9.06 2.01
C ILE A 320 -10.70 -9.91 2.88
N PRO A 321 -11.04 -10.12 4.16
CA PRO A 321 -10.30 -10.96 5.10
C PRO A 321 -10.21 -12.42 4.66
#